data_0bcc41b26576b6101c8ca7a55c41648a
#
_entry.id   0bcc41b26576b6101c8ca7a55c41648a
#
_cell.length_a   1.000
_cell.length_b   1.000
_cell.length_c   1.000
_cell.angle_alpha   90.00
_cell.angle_beta   90.00
_cell.angle_gamma   90.00
#
_symmetry.space_group_name_H-M   'P 1'
#
loop_
_entity.id
_entity.type
_entity.pdbx_description
1 polymer ?
#
loop_
_entity_poly.entity_id
_entity_poly.type
_entity_poly.pdbx_seq_one_letter_code
_entity_poly.pdbx_strand_id
1 'polypeptide(L)'
;MVSEELLQRLKLLDEEAELRFDDDRRFRMIIVGGAALLLLDTISRATRDIDALDATAEIQTLLEKYDINMRVTAYMFHFPYNLEDRLVPVRLLTKKIDYYTASLEDIVVSKLYSERDTDRQDILSPEVLAAIDWDVLEHLVYDEDEAKANAYFEQEYQSLLYNYEEYRRRYRPCGN
;
A
#
# COMPACT_ATOMS: atom_id res chain seq x y z
N MET A 1 14.18 -5.23 6.91
CA MET A 1 14.13 -3.75 7.01
C MET A 1 13.03 -3.39 7.99
N VAL A 2 13.36 -2.62 8.98
CA VAL A 2 12.43 -2.04 9.95
C VAL A 2 12.10 -0.59 9.56
N SER A 3 11.15 0.05 10.24
CA SER A 3 10.65 1.38 9.86
C SER A 3 11.76 2.43 9.73
N GLU A 4 12.73 2.46 10.65
CA GLU A 4 13.86 3.40 10.61
C GLU A 4 14.76 3.18 9.38
N GLU A 5 15.09 1.93 9.05
CA GLU A 5 15.87 1.60 7.85
C GLU A 5 15.12 1.96 6.56
N LEU A 6 13.78 1.79 6.57
CA LEU A 6 12.91 2.16 5.46
C LEU A 6 12.96 3.68 5.23
N LEU A 7 12.72 4.48 6.26
CA LEU A 7 12.78 5.94 6.17
C LEU A 7 14.16 6.44 5.74
N GLN A 8 15.23 5.81 6.25
CA GLN A 8 16.59 6.14 5.83
C GLN A 8 16.84 5.87 4.34
N ARG A 9 16.31 4.76 3.82
CA ARG A 9 16.43 4.39 2.40
C ARG A 9 15.68 5.37 1.51
N LEU A 10 14.46 5.76 1.88
CA LEU A 10 13.69 6.77 1.17
C LEU A 10 14.37 8.13 1.17
N LYS A 11 15.01 8.50 2.29
CA LYS A 11 15.79 9.75 2.39
C LYS A 11 17.00 9.74 1.45
N LEU A 12 17.76 8.65 1.41
CA LEU A 12 18.91 8.51 0.50
C LEU A 12 18.49 8.58 -0.97
N LEU A 13 17.34 8.00 -1.32
CA LEU A 13 16.77 8.12 -2.66
C LEU A 13 16.42 9.57 -3.00
N ASP A 14 15.82 10.32 -2.08
CA ASP A 14 15.49 11.74 -2.26
C ASP A 14 16.77 12.59 -2.44
N GLU A 15 17.81 12.34 -1.63
CA GLU A 15 19.11 13.01 -1.74
C GLU A 15 19.80 12.73 -3.09
N GLU A 16 19.72 11.50 -3.60
CA GLU A 16 20.24 11.18 -4.94
C GLU A 16 19.43 11.82 -6.05
N ALA A 17 18.11 11.87 -5.91
CA ALA A 17 17.25 12.59 -6.85
C ALA A 17 17.58 14.09 -6.88
N GLU A 18 17.86 14.71 -5.73
CA GLU A 18 18.31 16.11 -5.64
C GLU A 18 19.62 16.34 -6.40
N LEU A 19 20.59 15.42 -6.28
CA LEU A 19 21.87 15.51 -7.00
C LEU A 19 21.71 15.30 -8.52
N ARG A 20 20.71 14.53 -8.94
CA ARG A 20 20.54 14.16 -10.35
C ARG A 20 19.68 15.14 -11.14
N PHE A 21 18.72 15.78 -10.47
CA PHE A 21 17.73 16.66 -11.08
C PHE A 21 17.87 18.08 -10.50
N ASP A 22 18.56 18.94 -11.23
CA ASP A 22 18.89 20.32 -10.83
C ASP A 22 17.78 21.32 -11.21
N ASP A 23 16.53 20.93 -11.09
CA ASP A 23 15.35 21.76 -11.34
C ASP A 23 14.39 21.74 -10.15
N ASP A 24 13.37 22.58 -10.16
CA ASP A 24 12.40 22.69 -9.07
C ASP A 24 11.28 21.62 -9.13
N ARG A 25 11.35 20.66 -10.08
CA ARG A 25 10.34 19.59 -10.19
C ARG A 25 10.36 18.71 -8.97
N ARG A 26 9.17 18.26 -8.59
CA ARG A 26 8.99 17.20 -7.60
C ARG A 26 8.47 15.95 -8.28
N PHE A 27 8.86 14.83 -7.74
CA PHE A 27 8.48 13.50 -8.19
C PHE A 27 7.52 12.88 -7.18
N ARG A 28 6.73 11.91 -7.60
CA ARG A 28 5.79 11.19 -6.73
C ARG A 28 6.15 9.71 -6.69
N MET A 29 5.97 9.07 -5.53
CA MET A 29 6.02 7.63 -5.40
C MET A 29 4.95 7.14 -4.43
N ILE A 30 4.19 6.11 -4.84
CA ILE A 30 3.15 5.47 -4.03
C ILE A 30 3.67 4.11 -3.55
N ILE A 31 3.85 3.98 -2.25
CA ILE A 31 4.35 2.77 -1.58
C ILE A 31 3.15 1.92 -1.13
N VAL A 32 3.25 0.60 -1.32
CA VAL A 32 2.21 -0.37 -0.95
C VAL A 32 2.79 -1.57 -0.20
N GLY A 33 1.97 -2.55 0.08
CA GLY A 33 2.39 -3.80 0.71
C GLY A 33 2.91 -3.66 2.14
N GLY A 34 3.87 -4.50 2.52
CA GLY A 34 4.44 -4.52 3.87
C GLY A 34 5.18 -3.25 4.25
N ALA A 35 5.84 -2.58 3.29
CA ALA A 35 6.53 -1.32 3.53
C ALA A 35 5.54 -0.19 3.88
N ALA A 36 4.39 -0.13 3.20
CA ALA A 36 3.35 0.83 3.53
C ALA A 36 2.77 0.60 4.94
N LEU A 37 2.49 -0.65 5.32
CA LEU A 37 2.01 -0.97 6.66
C LEU A 37 3.02 -0.57 7.77
N LEU A 38 4.34 -0.69 7.50
CA LEU A 38 5.37 -0.18 8.41
C LEU A 38 5.35 1.35 8.52
N LEU A 39 5.14 2.06 7.41
CA LEU A 39 5.05 3.53 7.39
C LEU A 39 3.78 4.05 8.05
N LEU A 40 2.72 3.25 8.06
CA LEU A 40 1.45 3.52 8.76
C LEU A 40 1.48 3.07 10.23
N ASP A 41 2.61 2.55 10.72
CA ASP A 41 2.78 2.03 12.09
C ASP A 41 1.76 0.94 12.47
N THR A 42 1.31 0.14 11.47
CA THR A 42 0.29 -0.90 11.66
C THR A 42 0.85 -2.31 11.70
N ILE A 43 2.15 -2.50 11.46
CA ILE A 43 2.87 -3.76 11.71
C ILE A 43 4.24 -3.49 12.32
N SER A 44 4.75 -4.45 13.09
CA SER A 44 6.10 -4.37 13.70
C SER A 44 7.12 -5.30 13.05
N ARG A 45 6.68 -6.24 12.19
CA ARG A 45 7.59 -7.15 11.51
C ARG A 45 8.40 -6.44 10.42
N ALA A 46 9.66 -6.87 10.24
CA ALA A 46 10.47 -6.39 9.14
C ALA A 46 9.90 -6.80 7.77
N THR A 47 9.98 -5.90 6.78
CA THR A 47 9.78 -6.23 5.36
C THR A 47 11.12 -6.43 4.65
N ARG A 48 11.12 -7.15 3.52
CA ARG A 48 12.32 -7.36 2.70
C ARG A 48 12.47 -6.25 1.67
N ASP A 49 11.37 -5.91 1.01
CA ASP A 49 11.32 -5.07 -0.17
C ASP A 49 10.47 -3.83 0.08
N ILE A 50 10.69 -2.80 -0.72
CA ILE A 50 9.78 -1.66 -0.85
C ILE A 50 9.04 -1.87 -2.17
N ASP A 51 7.72 -2.10 -2.07
CA ASP A 51 6.86 -2.20 -3.24
C ASP A 51 6.28 -0.82 -3.55
N ALA A 52 6.53 -0.32 -4.77
CA ALA A 52 5.94 0.92 -5.27
C ALA A 52 4.92 0.60 -6.37
N LEU A 53 3.69 1.05 -6.18
CA LEU A 53 2.60 0.86 -7.14
C LEU A 53 2.73 1.82 -8.31
N ASP A 54 3.12 3.05 -8.03
CA ASP A 54 3.39 4.08 -9.03
C ASP A 54 4.60 4.93 -8.61
N ALA A 55 5.37 5.36 -9.61
CA ALA A 55 6.44 6.33 -9.45
C ALA A 55 6.64 7.11 -10.74
N THR A 56 6.94 8.39 -10.60
CA THR A 56 7.26 9.26 -11.75
C THR A 56 8.37 8.63 -12.60
N ALA A 57 8.17 8.57 -13.92
CA ALA A 57 9.03 7.82 -14.85
C ALA A 57 10.52 8.19 -14.74
N GLU A 58 10.83 9.47 -14.52
CA GLU A 58 12.19 9.97 -14.42
C GLU A 58 12.99 9.38 -13.27
N ILE A 59 12.34 9.03 -12.15
CA ILE A 59 13.02 8.43 -10.99
C ILE A 59 13.05 6.90 -11.03
N GLN A 60 12.33 6.24 -11.93
CA GLN A 60 12.26 4.77 -11.98
C GLN A 60 13.65 4.12 -12.12
N THR A 61 14.58 4.75 -12.84
CA THR A 61 15.96 4.25 -12.98
C THR A 61 16.77 4.30 -11.68
N LEU A 62 16.34 5.11 -10.70
CA LEU A 62 16.95 5.17 -9.38
C LEU A 62 16.39 4.10 -8.45
N LEU A 63 15.16 3.66 -8.66
CA LEU A 63 14.45 2.76 -7.74
C LEU A 63 15.17 1.41 -7.60
N GLU A 64 15.67 0.85 -8.69
CA GLU A 64 16.39 -0.41 -8.69
C GLU A 64 17.63 -0.37 -7.78
N LYS A 65 18.34 0.75 -7.75
CA LYS A 65 19.52 0.94 -6.89
C LYS A 65 19.18 0.91 -5.40
N TYR A 66 17.94 1.22 -5.05
CA TYR A 66 17.47 1.25 -3.67
C TYR A 66 16.57 0.05 -3.31
N ASP A 67 16.62 -1.03 -4.11
CA ASP A 67 15.81 -2.23 -3.95
C ASP A 67 14.29 -1.92 -3.85
N ILE A 68 13.83 -0.96 -4.65
CA ILE A 68 12.43 -0.60 -4.76
C ILE A 68 11.82 -1.33 -5.96
N ASN A 69 10.81 -2.13 -5.70
CA ASN A 69 10.19 -3.02 -6.67
C ASN A 69 8.94 -2.37 -7.29
N MET A 70 8.94 -2.20 -8.63
CA MET A 70 7.79 -1.71 -9.40
C MET A 70 6.95 -2.83 -10.04
N ARG A 71 7.30 -4.11 -9.83
CA ARG A 71 6.56 -5.23 -10.44
C ARG A 71 5.15 -5.40 -9.90
N VAL A 72 4.86 -4.82 -8.75
CA VAL A 72 3.51 -4.80 -8.15
C VAL A 72 2.49 -4.04 -8.99
N THR A 73 2.92 -3.21 -9.93
CA THR A 73 2.03 -2.54 -10.92
C THR A 73 1.20 -3.57 -11.70
N ALA A 74 1.71 -4.79 -11.89
CA ALA A 74 0.95 -5.89 -12.51
C ALA A 74 -0.26 -6.35 -11.66
N TYR A 75 -0.33 -5.96 -10.40
CA TYR A 75 -1.41 -6.30 -9.46
C TYR A 75 -2.27 -5.07 -9.08
N MET A 76 -2.24 -3.99 -9.88
CA MET A 76 -3.07 -2.80 -9.64
C MET A 76 -4.56 -3.12 -9.53
N PHE A 77 -5.03 -4.14 -10.25
CA PHE A 77 -6.43 -4.58 -10.22
C PHE A 77 -6.85 -5.23 -8.88
N HIS A 78 -5.91 -5.47 -7.96
CA HIS A 78 -6.22 -5.88 -6.58
C HIS A 78 -6.47 -4.69 -5.64
N PHE A 79 -6.23 -3.46 -6.09
CA PHE A 79 -6.56 -2.26 -5.32
C PHE A 79 -7.91 -1.69 -5.75
N PRO A 80 -8.64 -1.01 -4.86
CA PRO A 80 -9.81 -0.22 -5.25
C PRO A 80 -9.46 0.83 -6.31
N TYR A 81 -10.40 1.13 -7.20
CA TYR A 81 -10.17 1.97 -8.38
C TYR A 81 -9.73 3.40 -8.01
N ASN A 82 -10.38 4.02 -7.03
CA ASN A 82 -10.13 5.40 -6.63
C ASN A 82 -9.07 5.51 -5.50
N LEU A 83 -8.11 4.58 -5.42
CA LEU A 83 -7.10 4.58 -4.36
C LEU A 83 -6.30 5.91 -4.27
N GLU A 84 -6.14 6.63 -5.39
CA GLU A 84 -5.42 7.91 -5.41
C GLU A 84 -6.10 9.00 -4.56
N ASP A 85 -7.39 8.92 -4.34
CA ASP A 85 -8.15 9.86 -3.50
C ASP A 85 -7.89 9.66 -1.99
N ARG A 86 -7.27 8.52 -1.63
CA ARG A 86 -7.04 8.10 -0.24
C ARG A 86 -5.56 7.96 0.12
N LEU A 87 -4.67 8.50 -0.69
CA LEU A 87 -3.24 8.44 -0.44
C LEU A 87 -2.86 9.13 0.88
N VAL A 88 -2.04 8.45 1.68
CA VAL A 88 -1.53 8.98 2.94
C VAL A 88 -0.10 9.47 2.76
N PRO A 89 0.19 10.76 2.98
CA PRO A 89 1.53 11.29 2.86
C PRO A 89 2.46 10.68 3.92
N VAL A 90 3.64 10.23 3.51
CA VAL A 90 4.67 9.75 4.42
C VAL A 90 5.29 10.93 5.18
N ARG A 91 5.40 10.81 6.50
CA ARG A 91 5.99 11.84 7.36
C ARG A 91 7.52 11.85 7.24
N LEU A 92 8.02 12.28 6.09
CA LEU A 92 9.44 12.43 5.80
C LEU A 92 9.67 13.80 5.13
N LEU A 93 10.65 14.55 5.63
CA LEU A 93 11.05 15.80 4.99
C LEU A 93 11.91 15.48 3.78
N THR A 94 11.43 15.83 2.60
CA THR A 94 12.04 15.56 1.31
C THR A 94 12.11 16.82 0.45
N LYS A 95 13.04 16.84 -0.50
CA LYS A 95 13.23 17.97 -1.41
C LYS A 95 12.72 17.68 -2.82
N LYS A 96 12.83 16.45 -3.26
CA LYS A 96 12.53 16.03 -4.64
C LYS A 96 11.40 15.02 -4.78
N ILE A 97 11.22 14.13 -3.80
CA ILE A 97 10.25 13.05 -3.92
C ILE A 97 9.17 13.17 -2.84
N ASP A 98 7.92 13.28 -3.27
CA ASP A 98 6.76 13.17 -2.42
C ASP A 98 6.36 11.69 -2.28
N TYR A 99 6.53 11.15 -1.09
CA TYR A 99 6.19 9.76 -0.78
C TYR A 99 4.79 9.66 -0.21
N TYR A 100 4.03 8.73 -0.73
CA TYR A 100 2.70 8.38 -0.25
C TYR A 100 2.60 6.88 -0.01
N THR A 101 1.70 6.48 0.86
CA THR A 101 1.21 5.10 0.94
C THR A 101 -0.23 5.04 0.44
N ALA A 102 -0.67 3.88 -0.04
CA ALA A 102 -2.09 3.59 -0.09
C ALA A 102 -2.69 3.65 1.33
N SER A 103 -4.00 3.86 1.47
CA SER A 103 -4.65 3.79 2.78
C SER A 103 -4.54 2.39 3.39
N LEU A 104 -4.75 2.28 4.70
CA LEU A 104 -4.77 0.97 5.36
C LEU A 104 -5.81 0.05 4.74
N GLU A 105 -7.00 0.57 4.48
CA GLU A 105 -8.12 -0.19 3.93
C GLU A 105 -7.85 -0.62 2.49
N ASP A 106 -7.26 0.23 1.64
CA ASP A 106 -6.83 -0.14 0.28
C ASP A 106 -5.81 -1.30 0.31
N ILE A 107 -4.86 -1.26 1.24
CA ILE A 107 -3.86 -2.32 1.43
C ILE A 107 -4.53 -3.61 1.91
N VAL A 108 -5.48 -3.52 2.84
CA VAL A 108 -6.24 -4.69 3.33
C VAL A 108 -7.03 -5.32 2.20
N VAL A 109 -7.71 -4.53 1.34
CA VAL A 109 -8.41 -5.05 0.15
C VAL A 109 -7.44 -5.81 -0.73
N SER A 110 -6.28 -5.22 -1.06
CA SER A 110 -5.29 -5.89 -1.92
C SER A 110 -4.77 -7.21 -1.34
N LYS A 111 -4.62 -7.28 -0.02
CA LYS A 111 -4.16 -8.50 0.68
C LYS A 111 -5.25 -9.56 0.83
N LEU A 112 -6.53 -9.18 0.80
CA LEU A 112 -7.64 -10.12 0.78
C LEU A 112 -7.75 -10.89 -0.56
N TYR A 113 -7.17 -10.37 -1.66
CA TYR A 113 -6.99 -11.14 -2.90
C TYR A 113 -5.86 -12.17 -2.81
N SER A 114 -4.93 -12.01 -1.88
CA SER A 114 -3.72 -12.83 -1.81
C SER A 114 -3.93 -14.15 -1.05
N GLU A 115 -3.35 -15.22 -1.57
CA GLU A 115 -3.29 -16.52 -0.88
C GLU A 115 -2.01 -16.67 -0.03
N ARG A 116 -1.12 -15.66 0.00
CA ARG A 116 0.15 -15.73 0.71
C ARG A 116 -0.06 -15.65 2.22
N ASP A 117 0.59 -16.54 2.96
CA ASP A 117 0.50 -16.57 4.43
C ASP A 117 0.98 -15.26 5.07
N THR A 118 2.00 -14.62 4.49
CA THR A 118 2.51 -13.32 4.97
C THR A 118 1.46 -12.21 4.87
N ASP A 119 0.68 -12.19 3.77
CA ASP A 119 -0.37 -11.19 3.58
C ASP A 119 -1.53 -11.41 4.55
N ARG A 120 -1.86 -12.68 4.82
CA ARG A 120 -2.83 -13.02 5.87
C ARG A 120 -2.34 -12.61 7.26
N GLN A 121 -1.07 -12.86 7.59
CA GLN A 121 -0.50 -12.45 8.87
C GLN A 121 -0.53 -10.94 9.04
N ASP A 122 -0.27 -10.18 7.99
CA ASP A 122 -0.30 -8.71 8.02
C ASP A 122 -1.68 -8.19 8.40
N ILE A 123 -2.74 -8.63 7.70
CA ILE A 123 -4.11 -8.15 7.98
C ILE A 123 -4.70 -8.70 9.28
N LEU A 124 -4.08 -9.71 9.87
CA LEU A 124 -4.47 -10.29 11.17
C LEU A 124 -3.65 -9.72 12.33
N SER A 125 -2.70 -8.82 12.09
CA SER A 125 -1.97 -8.19 13.19
C SER A 125 -2.94 -7.39 14.07
N PRO A 126 -2.72 -7.40 15.40
CA PRO A 126 -3.59 -6.66 16.32
C PRO A 126 -3.66 -5.16 15.99
N GLU A 127 -2.55 -4.60 15.52
CA GLU A 127 -2.44 -3.19 15.18
C GLU A 127 -3.29 -2.85 13.94
N VAL A 128 -3.26 -3.69 12.89
CA VAL A 128 -4.12 -3.54 11.71
C VAL A 128 -5.58 -3.66 12.11
N LEU A 129 -5.95 -4.72 12.85
CA LEU A 129 -7.34 -4.94 13.27
C LEU A 129 -7.89 -3.81 14.15
N ALA A 130 -7.03 -3.16 14.94
CA ALA A 130 -7.41 -2.01 15.77
C ALA A 130 -7.51 -0.70 15.01
N ALA A 131 -6.79 -0.55 13.88
CA ALA A 131 -6.70 0.67 13.10
C ALA A 131 -7.70 0.72 11.92
N ILE A 132 -8.20 -0.43 11.46
CA ILE A 132 -9.15 -0.50 10.33
C ILE A 132 -10.41 0.29 10.65
N ASP A 133 -10.79 1.18 9.73
CA ASP A 133 -12.17 1.67 9.61
C ASP A 133 -13.01 0.65 8.81
N TRP A 134 -13.81 -0.13 9.55
CA TRP A 134 -14.58 -1.23 8.97
C TRP A 134 -15.69 -0.75 8.01
N ASP A 135 -16.19 0.45 8.19
CA ASP A 135 -17.23 1.00 7.31
C ASP A 135 -16.61 1.46 5.99
N VAL A 136 -15.41 2.06 6.04
CA VAL A 136 -14.61 2.38 4.85
C VAL A 136 -14.22 1.10 4.12
N LEU A 137 -13.69 0.10 4.83
CA LEU A 137 -13.30 -1.17 4.21
C LEU A 137 -14.49 -1.87 3.53
N GLU A 138 -15.66 -1.88 4.16
CA GLU A 138 -16.89 -2.43 3.58
C GLU A 138 -17.30 -1.68 2.31
N HIS A 139 -17.24 -0.35 2.33
CA HIS A 139 -17.50 0.48 1.15
C HIS A 139 -16.53 0.12 0.00
N LEU A 140 -15.24 0.06 0.25
CA LEU A 140 -14.23 -0.27 -0.77
C LEU A 140 -14.44 -1.66 -1.40
N VAL A 141 -14.96 -2.61 -0.65
CA VAL A 141 -15.22 -3.97 -1.13
C VAL A 141 -16.49 -4.04 -1.98
N TYR A 142 -17.58 -3.36 -1.57
CA TYR A 142 -18.91 -3.55 -2.19
C TYR A 142 -19.31 -2.48 -3.18
N ASP A 143 -18.70 -1.28 -3.11
CA ASP A 143 -19.06 -0.21 -4.02
C ASP A 143 -18.67 -0.55 -5.46
N GLU A 144 -19.58 -0.24 -6.40
CA GLU A 144 -19.40 -0.57 -7.82
C GLU A 144 -18.25 0.20 -8.48
N ASP A 145 -17.89 1.36 -7.92
CA ASP A 145 -16.85 2.24 -8.44
C ASP A 145 -15.47 2.02 -7.76
N GLU A 146 -15.35 1.02 -6.88
CA GLU A 146 -14.13 0.73 -6.14
C GLU A 146 -13.50 -0.62 -6.53
N ALA A 147 -13.41 -1.61 -5.63
CA ALA A 147 -12.76 -2.89 -5.92
C ALA A 147 -13.41 -3.63 -7.10
N LYS A 148 -14.74 -3.55 -7.24
CA LYS A 148 -15.47 -4.15 -8.35
C LYS A 148 -15.10 -3.53 -9.68
N ALA A 149 -14.98 -2.20 -9.75
CA ALA A 149 -14.61 -1.49 -10.98
C ALA A 149 -13.21 -1.85 -11.48
N ASN A 150 -12.28 -2.15 -10.57
CA ASN A 150 -10.90 -2.45 -10.91
C ASN A 150 -10.60 -3.95 -11.09
N ALA A 151 -11.51 -4.83 -10.71
CA ALA A 151 -11.32 -6.26 -10.83
C ALA A 151 -11.16 -6.70 -12.30
N TYR A 152 -10.07 -7.40 -12.62
CA TYR A 152 -9.80 -7.85 -13.97
C TYR A 152 -10.73 -8.99 -14.40
N PHE A 153 -11.08 -9.89 -13.48
CA PHE A 153 -12.02 -10.99 -13.69
C PHE A 153 -13.09 -11.02 -12.61
N GLU A 154 -14.33 -11.27 -13.00
CA GLU A 154 -15.46 -11.43 -12.06
C GLU A 154 -15.17 -12.51 -10.99
N GLN A 155 -14.51 -13.58 -11.37
CA GLN A 155 -14.16 -14.68 -10.44
C GLN A 155 -13.20 -14.23 -9.33
N GLU A 156 -12.27 -13.33 -9.62
CA GLU A 156 -11.37 -12.76 -8.61
C GLU A 156 -12.13 -11.87 -7.64
N TYR A 157 -13.04 -11.06 -8.15
CA TYR A 157 -13.92 -10.24 -7.30
C TYR A 157 -14.79 -11.11 -6.39
N GLN A 158 -15.37 -12.20 -6.89
CA GLN A 158 -16.11 -13.15 -6.06
C GLN A 158 -15.25 -13.78 -4.97
N SER A 159 -13.97 -14.04 -5.24
CA SER A 159 -13.00 -14.51 -4.25
C SER A 159 -12.72 -13.46 -3.18
N LEU A 160 -12.58 -12.18 -3.58
CA LEU A 160 -12.46 -11.07 -2.63
C LEU A 160 -13.68 -11.01 -1.71
N LEU A 161 -14.89 -11.05 -2.26
CA LEU A 161 -16.12 -11.00 -1.46
C LEU A 161 -16.16 -12.11 -0.42
N TYR A 162 -15.84 -13.34 -0.83
CA TYR A 162 -15.79 -14.48 0.08
C TYR A 162 -14.75 -14.27 1.20
N ASN A 163 -13.54 -13.85 0.86
CA ASN A 163 -12.47 -13.61 1.82
C ASN A 163 -12.82 -12.47 2.78
N TYR A 164 -13.44 -11.40 2.28
CA TYR A 164 -13.88 -10.28 3.10
C TYR A 164 -14.98 -10.70 4.10
N GLU A 165 -15.99 -11.46 3.67
CA GLU A 165 -17.05 -11.94 4.55
C GLU A 165 -16.52 -12.82 5.68
N GLU A 166 -15.55 -13.71 5.37
CA GLU A 166 -14.87 -14.51 6.39
C GLU A 166 -14.05 -13.64 7.36
N TYR A 167 -13.35 -12.63 6.83
CA TYR A 167 -12.56 -11.70 7.61
C TYR A 167 -13.44 -10.85 8.52
N ARG A 168 -14.49 -10.22 7.99
CA ARG A 168 -15.44 -9.41 8.72
C ARG A 168 -16.12 -10.20 9.83
N ARG A 169 -16.64 -11.39 9.52
CA ARG A 169 -17.33 -12.25 10.49
C ARG A 169 -16.47 -12.62 11.70
N ARG A 170 -15.16 -12.78 11.48
CA ARG A 170 -14.24 -13.24 12.55
C ARG A 170 -13.65 -12.09 13.36
N TYR A 171 -13.43 -10.95 12.75
CA TYR A 171 -12.56 -9.93 13.34
C TYR A 171 -13.21 -8.55 13.50
N ARG A 172 -14.29 -8.24 12.80
CA ARG A 172 -15.01 -6.99 13.04
C ARG A 172 -15.60 -7.01 14.44
N PRO A 173 -15.32 -6.01 15.31
CA PRO A 173 -15.93 -5.92 16.61
C PRO A 173 -17.46 -5.88 16.48
N CYS A 174 -18.15 -6.69 17.30
CA CYS A 174 -19.59 -6.56 17.41
C CYS A 174 -19.88 -5.17 17.98
N GLY A 175 -20.62 -4.34 17.24
CA GLY A 175 -21.04 -3.03 17.73
C GLY A 175 -21.77 -3.18 19.05
N ASN A 176 -21.35 -2.41 20.05
CA ASN A 176 -22.06 -2.26 21.32
C ASN A 176 -23.36 -1.48 21.09
#